data_95ffc711a9986a0c921fd44bfea98844
#
_entry.id   95ffc711a9986a0c921fd44bfea98844
#
_cell.length_a   1.000
_cell.length_b   1.000
_cell.length_c   1.000
_cell.angle_alpha   90.00
_cell.angle_beta   90.00
_cell.angle_gamma   90.00
#
_symmetry.space_group_name_H-M   'P 1'
#
loop_
_entity.id
_entity.type
_entity.pdbx_description
1 polymer ?
#
loop_
_entity_poly.entity_id
_entity_poly.type
_entity_poly.pdbx_seq_one_letter_code
_entity_poly.pdbx_strand_id
1 'polypeptide(L)'
;MRRLRHRIDALDRRIVGLLNERAALGREVGRAKVEAGRRAIRDLEREREVLLRVTMANGGPMPQADLLVIYRRLIAVTRALEGNDRRRHRAGGEIRG
;
A
#
# COMPACT_ATOMS: atom_id res chain seq x y z
N MET A 1 -24.14 13.20 18.84
CA MET A 1 -23.65 11.83 18.58
C MET A 1 -23.89 11.40 17.14
N ARG A 2 -25.14 11.46 16.65
CA ARG A 2 -25.47 11.06 15.28
C ARG A 2 -24.70 11.81 14.20
N ARG A 3 -24.59 13.14 14.32
CA ARG A 3 -23.83 13.98 13.38
C ARG A 3 -22.34 13.59 13.34
N LEU A 4 -21.75 13.35 14.49
CA LEU A 4 -20.35 12.95 14.57
C LEU A 4 -20.11 11.57 13.94
N ARG A 5 -21.02 10.63 14.16
CA ARG A 5 -20.94 9.30 13.54
C ARG A 5 -21.06 9.37 12.01
N HIS A 6 -21.97 10.23 11.49
CA HIS A 6 -22.07 10.46 10.05
C HIS A 6 -20.78 11.02 9.47
N ARG A 7 -20.10 11.91 10.22
CA ARG A 7 -18.81 12.46 9.79
C ARG A 7 -17.73 11.39 9.77
N ILE A 8 -17.74 10.50 10.76
CA ILE A 8 -16.81 9.36 10.80
C ILE A 8 -17.08 8.43 9.62
N ASP A 9 -18.35 8.11 9.36
CA ASP A 9 -18.73 7.25 8.23
C ASP A 9 -18.26 7.82 6.90
N ALA A 10 -18.39 9.13 6.71
CA ALA A 10 -17.91 9.79 5.51
C ALA A 10 -16.37 9.71 5.38
N LEU A 11 -15.65 9.88 6.49
CA LEU A 11 -14.20 9.73 6.51
C LEU A 11 -13.79 8.29 6.20
N ASP A 12 -14.51 7.31 6.76
CA ASP A 12 -14.22 5.90 6.50
C ASP A 12 -14.33 5.56 5.01
N ARG A 13 -15.36 6.08 4.33
CA ARG A 13 -15.50 5.88 2.88
C ARG A 13 -14.31 6.49 2.12
N ARG A 14 -13.86 7.67 2.53
CA ARG A 14 -12.69 8.32 1.94
C ARG A 14 -11.41 7.53 2.20
N ILE A 15 -11.26 7.03 3.43
CA ILE A 15 -10.10 6.20 3.80
C ILE A 15 -10.04 4.93 2.94
N VAL A 16 -11.17 4.23 2.80
CA VAL A 16 -11.23 3.03 1.95
C VAL A 16 -10.87 3.37 0.51
N GLY A 17 -11.40 4.47 -0.02
CA GLY A 17 -11.06 4.93 -1.38
C GLY A 17 -9.57 5.21 -1.54
N LEU A 18 -8.96 5.91 -0.57
CA LEU A 18 -7.53 6.24 -0.59
C LEU A 18 -6.67 4.99 -0.45
N LEU A 19 -7.06 4.05 0.40
CA LEU A 19 -6.35 2.77 0.55
C LEU A 19 -6.35 1.98 -0.77
N ASN A 20 -7.47 1.97 -1.48
CA ASN A 20 -7.58 1.29 -2.77
C ASN A 20 -6.78 2.00 -3.87
N GLU A 21 -6.76 3.34 -3.88
CA GLU A 21 -5.91 4.09 -4.81
C GLU A 21 -4.43 3.79 -4.58
N ARG A 22 -4.02 3.77 -3.30
CA ARG A 22 -2.65 3.43 -2.94
C ARG A 22 -2.28 2.01 -3.36
N ALA A 23 -3.19 1.06 -3.14
CA ALA A 23 -2.99 -0.33 -3.55
C ALA A 23 -2.84 -0.45 -5.07
N ALA A 24 -3.68 0.26 -5.84
CA ALA A 24 -3.63 0.26 -7.29
C ALA A 24 -2.29 0.82 -7.80
N LEU A 25 -1.82 1.92 -7.22
CA LEU A 25 -0.52 2.49 -7.58
C LEU A 25 0.64 1.55 -7.22
N GLY A 26 0.54 0.85 -6.09
CA GLY A 26 1.52 -0.17 -5.71
C GLY A 26 1.59 -1.31 -6.72
N ARG A 27 0.45 -1.74 -7.23
CA ARG A 27 0.40 -2.75 -8.29
C ARG A 27 1.05 -2.25 -9.58
N GLU A 28 0.83 -0.98 -9.94
CA GLU A 28 1.48 -0.38 -11.12
C GLU A 28 3.00 -0.35 -10.95
N VAL A 29 3.49 -0.01 -9.76
CA VAL A 29 4.92 -0.06 -9.46
C VAL A 29 5.46 -1.48 -9.61
N GLY A 30 4.72 -2.48 -9.11
CA GLY A 30 5.09 -3.89 -9.26
C GLY A 30 5.19 -4.33 -10.72
N ARG A 31 4.24 -3.91 -11.55
CA ARG A 31 4.25 -4.18 -12.99
C ARG A 31 5.44 -3.52 -13.68
N ALA A 32 5.71 -2.27 -13.34
CA ALA A 32 6.85 -1.53 -13.89
C ALA A 32 8.17 -2.22 -13.55
N LYS A 33 8.31 -2.76 -12.34
CA LYS A 33 9.49 -3.52 -11.93
C LYS A 33 9.66 -4.79 -12.76
N VAL A 34 8.57 -5.52 -12.99
CA VAL A 34 8.58 -6.73 -13.81
C VAL A 34 8.98 -6.39 -15.25
N GLU A 35 8.42 -5.36 -15.84
CA GLU A 35 8.74 -4.90 -17.20
C GLU A 35 10.20 -4.50 -17.33
N ALA A 36 10.77 -3.92 -16.28
CA ALA A 36 12.19 -3.54 -16.24
C ALA A 36 13.11 -4.73 -15.94
N GLY A 37 12.57 -5.94 -15.81
CA GLY A 37 13.34 -7.15 -15.52
C GLY A 37 13.88 -7.20 -14.08
N ARG A 38 13.33 -6.39 -13.18
CA ARG A 38 13.78 -6.35 -11.80
C ARG A 38 13.21 -7.51 -11.00
N ARG A 39 14.03 -8.10 -10.17
CA ARG A 39 13.59 -9.16 -9.26
C ARG A 39 12.69 -8.62 -8.16
N ALA A 40 11.88 -9.52 -7.61
CA ALA A 40 11.00 -9.27 -6.48
C ALA A 40 11.79 -9.11 -5.18
N ILE A 41 12.54 -8.03 -5.06
CA ILE A 41 13.30 -7.75 -3.84
C ILE A 41 12.50 -6.75 -3.00
N ARG A 42 12.35 -7.09 -1.72
CA ARG A 42 11.75 -6.18 -0.75
C ARG A 42 12.62 -4.93 -0.66
N ASP A 43 12.03 -3.77 -0.94
CA ASP A 43 12.74 -2.50 -0.89
C ASP A 43 12.67 -1.91 0.52
N LEU A 44 13.61 -2.28 1.37
CA LEU A 44 13.67 -1.83 2.77
C LEU A 44 13.93 -0.33 2.89
N GLU A 45 14.71 0.25 1.98
CA GLU A 45 14.97 1.69 1.97
C GLU A 45 13.69 2.47 1.69
N ARG A 46 12.92 2.02 0.70
CA ARG A 46 11.63 2.64 0.37
C ARG A 46 10.65 2.53 1.52
N GLU A 47 10.59 1.37 2.19
CA GLU A 47 9.73 1.17 3.34
C GLU A 47 10.08 2.14 4.47
N ARG A 48 11.37 2.32 4.77
CA ARG A 48 11.83 3.27 5.79
C ARG A 48 11.49 4.70 5.42
N GLU A 49 11.66 5.06 4.15
CA GLU A 49 11.32 6.40 3.64
C GLU A 49 9.83 6.70 3.83
N VAL A 50 8.96 5.74 3.49
CA VAL A 50 7.51 5.88 3.67
C VAL A 50 7.16 6.08 5.15
N LEU A 51 7.72 5.26 6.04
CA LEU A 51 7.46 5.37 7.47
C LEU A 51 7.95 6.70 8.03
N LEU A 52 9.08 7.20 7.55
CA LEU A 52 9.59 8.52 7.95
C LEU A 52 8.65 9.63 7.50
N ARG A 53 8.16 9.60 6.27
CA ARG A 53 7.20 10.59 5.73
C ARG A 53 5.90 10.59 6.53
N VAL A 54 5.42 9.40 6.89
CA VAL A 54 4.20 9.23 7.71
C VAL A 54 4.42 9.86 9.09
N THR A 55 5.58 9.62 9.69
CA THR A 55 5.96 10.21 10.97
C THR A 55 5.94 11.74 10.91
N MET A 56 6.52 12.31 9.85
CA MET A 56 6.59 13.75 9.67
C MET A 56 5.22 14.37 9.38
N ALA A 57 4.35 13.64 8.72
CA ALA A 57 3.00 14.11 8.36
C ALA A 57 2.01 14.03 9.53
N ASN A 58 2.31 13.23 10.57
CA ASN A 58 1.38 13.02 11.66
C ASN A 58 1.31 14.23 12.61
N GLY A 59 0.21 14.97 12.54
CA GLY A 59 -0.09 16.07 13.43
C GLY A 59 -0.94 15.68 14.64
N GLY A 60 -1.19 14.39 14.83
CA GLY A 60 -2.08 13.90 15.87
C GLY A 60 -3.56 14.16 15.54
N PRO A 61 -4.50 13.69 16.37
CA PRO A 61 -4.33 13.02 17.67
C PRO A 61 -3.94 11.53 17.61
N MET A 62 -3.76 10.94 16.42
CA MET A 62 -3.35 9.53 16.30
C MET A 62 -1.97 9.33 16.95
N PRO A 63 -1.83 8.40 17.91
CA PRO A 63 -0.51 8.08 18.46
C PRO A 63 0.42 7.58 17.36
N GLN A 64 1.64 8.07 17.35
CA GLN A 64 2.64 7.75 16.34
C GLN A 64 2.89 6.25 16.18
N ALA A 65 3.06 5.55 17.31
CA ALA A 65 3.33 4.11 17.29
C ALA A 65 2.20 3.33 16.60
N ASP A 66 0.95 3.69 16.89
CA ASP A 66 -0.22 3.04 16.30
C ASP A 66 -0.33 3.32 14.81
N LEU A 67 -0.07 4.56 14.40
CA LEU A 67 -0.07 4.94 12.99
C LEU A 67 0.99 4.16 12.21
N LEU A 68 2.17 3.99 12.77
CA LEU A 68 3.23 3.21 12.14
C LEU A 68 2.88 1.74 12.01
N VAL A 69 2.18 1.17 12.99
CA VAL A 69 1.66 -0.22 12.89
C VAL A 69 0.72 -0.35 11.70
N ILE A 70 -0.21 0.61 11.54
CA ILE A 70 -1.13 0.63 10.41
C ILE A 70 -0.36 0.71 9.08
N TYR A 71 0.60 1.60 8.98
CA TYR A 71 1.37 1.78 7.74
C TYR A 71 2.26 0.58 7.41
N ARG A 72 2.84 -0.07 8.39
CA ARG A 72 3.58 -1.33 8.16
C ARG A 72 2.67 -2.39 7.55
N ARG A 73 1.41 -2.44 8.01
CA ARG A 73 0.42 -3.36 7.46
C ARG A 73 0.05 -2.99 6.02
N LEU A 74 -0.13 -1.70 5.73
CA LEU A 74 -0.40 -1.22 4.36
C LEU A 74 0.74 -1.57 3.42
N ILE A 75 1.97 -1.37 3.84
CA ILE A 75 3.17 -1.71 3.07
C ILE A 75 3.19 -3.21 2.78
N ALA A 76 2.91 -4.04 3.79
CA ALA A 76 2.87 -5.49 3.63
C ALA A 76 1.79 -5.94 2.65
N VAL A 77 0.60 -5.34 2.71
CA VAL A 77 -0.51 -5.64 1.79
C VAL A 77 -0.13 -5.27 0.35
N THR A 78 0.46 -4.09 0.16
CA THR A 78 0.91 -3.65 -1.17
C THR A 78 1.96 -4.59 -1.75
N ARG A 79 2.91 -5.00 -0.93
CA ARG A 79 3.95 -5.96 -1.33
C ARG A 79 3.34 -7.31 -1.75
N ALA A 80 2.34 -7.78 -1.02
CA ALA A 80 1.63 -9.01 -1.36
C ALA A 80 0.89 -8.90 -2.70
N LEU A 81 0.27 -7.75 -2.96
CA LEU A 81 -0.40 -7.48 -4.24
C LEU A 81 0.58 -7.47 -5.40
N GLU A 82 1.75 -6.83 -5.23
CA GLU A 82 2.83 -6.86 -6.22
C GLU A 82 3.27 -8.29 -6.52
N GLY A 83 3.41 -9.11 -5.50
CA GLY A 83 3.79 -10.52 -5.63
C GLY A 83 2.75 -11.34 -6.38
N ASN A 84 1.46 -11.10 -6.11
CA ASN A 84 0.37 -11.79 -6.81
C ASN A 84 0.34 -11.44 -8.30
N ASP A 85 0.52 -10.16 -8.65
CA ASP A 85 0.57 -9.71 -10.04
C ASP A 85 1.76 -10.33 -10.76
N ARG A 86 2.89 -10.44 -10.09
CA ARG A 86 4.09 -11.06 -10.63
C ARG A 86 3.87 -12.54 -10.93
N ARG A 87 3.20 -13.27 -10.03
CA ARG A 87 2.84 -14.69 -10.24
C ARG A 87 1.91 -14.85 -11.42
N ARG A 88 0.90 -14.00 -11.57
CA ARG A 88 -0.03 -14.00 -12.69
C ARG A 88 0.70 -13.76 -14.01
N HIS A 89 1.61 -12.81 -14.06
CA HIS A 89 2.42 -12.52 -15.24
C HIS A 89 3.26 -13.73 -15.63
N ARG A 90 3.90 -14.37 -14.66
CA ARG A 90 4.71 -15.57 -14.88
C ARG A 90 3.88 -16.73 -15.40
N ALA A 91 2.72 -16.99 -14.78
CA ALA A 91 1.80 -18.04 -15.21
C ALA A 91 1.28 -17.80 -16.63
N GLY A 92 0.93 -16.56 -16.96
CA GLY A 92 0.50 -16.17 -18.30
C GLY A 92 1.60 -16.40 -19.34
N GLY A 93 2.85 -16.09 -19.02
CA GLY A 93 4.01 -16.37 -19.88
C GLY A 93 4.23 -17.87 -20.10
N GLU A 94 4.06 -18.66 -19.08
CA GLU A 94 4.20 -20.12 -19.16
C GLU A 94 3.13 -20.76 -20.06
N ILE A 95 1.89 -20.28 -19.96
CA ILE A 95 0.78 -20.75 -20.78
C ILE A 95 1.01 -20.43 -22.26
N ARG A 96 1.62 -19.31 -22.57
CA ARG A 96 1.90 -18.86 -23.93
C ARG A 96 3.12 -19.51 -24.55
N GLY A 97 3.99 -19.99 -23.71
CA GLY A 97 5.20 -20.67 -24.15
C GLY A 97 4.95 -22.07 -24.62
#